data_ba5b44c34f69563e0471f91d0e5c5240
#
_entry.id   ba5b44c34f69563e0471f91d0e5c5240
#
_cell.length_a   1.000
_cell.length_b   1.000
_cell.length_c   1.000
_cell.angle_alpha   90.00
_cell.angle_beta   90.00
_cell.angle_gamma   90.00
#
_symmetry.space_group_name_H-M   'P 1'
#
loop_
_entity.id
_entity.type
_entity.pdbx_description
1 polymer ?
#
loop_
_entity_poly.entity_id
_entity_poly.type
_entity_poly.pdbx_seq_one_letter_code
_entity_poly.pdbx_strand_id
1 'polypeptide(L)'
;MKIFSVKFTGSFTNINQLFIHNFPEYAFVGRSNVGKSSLINSITKKKIAKVSSFPGRTQSINYFLINHQWYFIDLPGYGFFSVKKNKKKTQKLIIDYIFHKKYITFLFLLIDCRFLIQEIDLNFIQKLNDMKMHFCVVFTKTDKLKNHKLIDENISFCINTIQKNGLSIPTWVKVSVKNKYGINNIIQYINKLNDFYRPKTHKQKLIIPNS
;
A
#
# COMPACT_ATOMS: atom_id res chain seq x y z
N MET A 1 14.35 6.41 11.74
CA MET A 1 13.93 7.75 11.24
C MET A 1 12.70 8.21 12.00
N LYS A 2 12.61 9.51 12.32
CA LYS A 2 11.42 10.14 12.91
C LYS A 2 10.64 10.84 11.79
N ILE A 3 9.33 10.61 11.71
CA ILE A 3 8.45 11.38 10.84
C ILE A 3 8.10 12.67 11.57
N PHE A 4 8.53 13.82 11.04
CA PHE A 4 8.30 15.15 11.62
C PHE A 4 7.32 15.97 10.79
N SER A 5 7.26 15.78 9.48
CA SER A 5 6.31 16.48 8.62
C SER A 5 5.50 15.52 7.75
N VAL A 6 4.24 15.83 7.55
CA VAL A 6 3.34 15.12 6.64
C VAL A 6 2.43 16.15 6.00
N LYS A 7 2.44 16.20 4.67
CA LYS A 7 1.62 17.11 3.86
C LYS A 7 0.78 16.30 2.87
N PHE A 8 -0.54 16.45 2.90
CA PHE A 8 -1.41 15.97 1.84
C PHE A 8 -1.16 16.80 0.58
N THR A 9 -0.83 16.16 -0.53
CA THR A 9 -0.47 16.83 -1.79
C THR A 9 -1.55 16.70 -2.87
N GLY A 10 -2.38 15.68 -2.81
CA GLY A 10 -3.47 15.53 -3.77
C GLY A 10 -4.21 14.20 -3.69
N SER A 11 -5.36 14.18 -4.35
CA SER A 11 -6.23 13.02 -4.50
C SER A 11 -6.64 12.91 -5.96
N PHE A 12 -6.32 11.79 -6.61
CA PHE A 12 -6.41 11.63 -8.06
C PHE A 12 -7.27 10.43 -8.42
N THR A 13 -8.19 10.60 -9.37
CA THR A 13 -9.06 9.55 -9.90
C THR A 13 -8.66 9.07 -11.28
N ASN A 14 -7.61 9.70 -11.86
CA ASN A 14 -7.04 9.36 -13.15
C ASN A 14 -5.52 9.47 -13.09
N ILE A 15 -4.80 8.51 -13.67
CA ILE A 15 -3.34 8.48 -13.70
C ILE A 15 -2.73 9.66 -14.47
N ASN A 16 -3.45 10.21 -15.45
CA ASN A 16 -2.98 11.38 -16.24
C ASN A 16 -2.93 12.68 -15.42
N GLN A 17 -3.58 12.72 -14.25
CA GLN A 17 -3.57 13.86 -13.33
C GLN A 17 -2.36 13.83 -12.38
N LEU A 18 -1.62 12.73 -12.38
CA LEU A 18 -0.51 12.56 -11.44
C LEU A 18 0.67 13.43 -11.87
N PHE A 19 1.22 14.14 -10.90
CA PHE A 19 2.40 14.99 -11.12
C PHE A 19 3.70 14.18 -11.18
N ILE A 20 4.70 14.74 -11.86
CA ILE A 20 6.04 14.17 -11.99
C ILE A 20 6.90 14.66 -10.83
N HIS A 21 7.64 13.76 -10.19
CA HIS A 21 8.61 14.08 -9.13
C HIS A 21 9.71 13.02 -9.05
N ASN A 22 10.77 13.29 -8.29
CA ASN A 22 11.92 12.40 -8.13
C ASN A 22 12.02 11.76 -6.73
N PHE A 23 10.93 11.77 -5.97
CA PHE A 23 10.90 11.15 -4.64
C PHE A 23 10.46 9.68 -4.72
N PRO A 24 10.95 8.81 -3.81
CA PRO A 24 10.45 7.44 -3.71
C PRO A 24 9.00 7.41 -3.28
N GLU A 25 8.23 6.48 -3.85
CA GLU A 25 6.84 6.23 -3.52
C GLU A 25 6.69 4.89 -2.80
N TYR A 26 6.05 4.91 -1.64
CA TYR A 26 5.67 3.73 -0.86
C TYR A 26 4.16 3.59 -0.90
N ALA A 27 3.68 2.66 -1.73
CA ALA A 27 2.25 2.47 -1.96
C ALA A 27 1.65 1.47 -0.98
N PHE A 28 0.46 1.79 -0.46
CA PHE A 28 -0.33 0.90 0.39
C PHE A 28 -1.58 0.48 -0.35
N VAL A 29 -1.81 -0.84 -0.44
CA VAL A 29 -2.95 -1.43 -1.12
C VAL A 29 -3.50 -2.60 -0.30
N GLY A 30 -4.75 -2.97 -0.51
CA GLY A 30 -5.40 -4.08 0.17
C GLY A 30 -6.90 -4.02 -0.03
N ARG A 31 -7.62 -5.03 0.47
CA ARG A 31 -9.07 -5.03 0.42
C ARG A 31 -9.67 -3.85 1.20
N SER A 32 -10.90 -3.47 0.87
CA SER A 32 -11.64 -2.48 1.66
C SER A 32 -11.71 -2.92 3.13
N ASN A 33 -11.56 -1.98 4.05
CA ASN A 33 -11.60 -2.20 5.50
C ASN A 33 -10.49 -3.11 6.07
N VAL A 34 -9.42 -3.37 5.33
CA VAL A 34 -8.26 -4.14 5.82
C VAL A 34 -7.46 -3.40 6.90
N GLY A 35 -7.66 -2.09 7.06
CA GLY A 35 -6.95 -1.25 8.02
C GLY A 35 -5.88 -0.35 7.42
N LYS A 36 -5.88 -0.15 6.10
CA LYS A 36 -4.87 0.62 5.35
C LYS A 36 -4.72 2.06 5.85
N SER A 37 -5.80 2.85 5.85
CA SER A 37 -5.79 4.25 6.33
C SER A 37 -5.45 4.35 7.82
N SER A 38 -5.87 3.37 8.63
CA SER A 38 -5.50 3.30 10.06
C SER A 38 -4.00 3.05 10.23
N LEU A 39 -3.41 2.19 9.40
CA LEU A 39 -1.98 1.93 9.41
C LEU A 39 -1.18 3.19 9.02
N ILE A 40 -1.55 3.85 7.93
CA ILE A 40 -0.92 5.10 7.47
C ILE A 40 -0.98 6.16 8.59
N ASN A 41 -2.14 6.35 9.22
CA ASN A 41 -2.30 7.28 10.33
C ASN A 41 -1.44 6.90 11.54
N SER A 42 -1.30 5.61 11.82
CA SER A 42 -0.46 5.12 12.92
C SER A 42 1.03 5.34 12.66
N ILE A 43 1.50 5.07 11.44
CA ILE A 43 2.88 5.30 11.04
C ILE A 43 3.22 6.79 11.12
N THR A 44 2.34 7.65 10.59
CA THR A 44 2.55 9.10 10.56
C THR A 44 2.26 9.80 11.88
N LYS A 45 1.61 9.11 12.83
CA LYS A 45 1.10 9.68 14.09
C LYS A 45 0.16 10.89 13.86
N LYS A 46 -0.48 10.98 12.69
CA LYS A 46 -1.40 12.05 12.30
C LYS A 46 -2.62 11.46 11.61
N LYS A 47 -3.80 12.09 11.79
CA LYS A 47 -5.04 11.70 11.12
C LYS A 47 -5.11 12.30 9.70
N ILE A 48 -4.30 11.83 8.79
CA ILE A 48 -4.20 12.35 7.42
C ILE A 48 -5.02 11.54 6.41
N ALA A 49 -5.08 10.21 6.59
CA ALA A 49 -5.88 9.34 5.75
C ALA A 49 -7.29 9.17 6.34
N LYS A 50 -8.31 9.32 5.51
CA LYS A 50 -9.71 9.18 5.94
C LYS A 50 -10.01 7.71 6.28
N VAL A 51 -10.25 7.44 7.56
CA VAL A 51 -10.70 6.12 8.02
C VAL A 51 -12.20 6.02 7.84
N SER A 52 -12.69 4.94 7.26
CA SER A 52 -14.12 4.66 7.10
C SER A 52 -14.41 3.20 7.37
N SER A 53 -15.49 2.94 8.09
CA SER A 53 -16.07 1.61 8.25
C SER A 53 -16.85 1.14 7.02
N PHE A 54 -17.30 2.08 6.16
CA PHE A 54 -18.03 1.75 4.95
C PHE A 54 -17.09 1.37 3.81
N PRO A 55 -17.28 0.20 3.17
CA PRO A 55 -16.45 -0.26 2.06
C PRO A 55 -16.58 0.65 0.82
N GLY A 56 -15.49 0.77 0.03
CA GLY A 56 -15.51 1.47 -1.26
C GLY A 56 -15.47 3.00 -1.20
N ARG A 57 -15.19 3.60 -0.03
CA ARG A 57 -15.17 5.06 0.13
C ARG A 57 -13.95 5.73 -0.48
N THR A 58 -12.80 5.09 -0.47
CA THR A 58 -11.60 5.60 -1.15
C THR A 58 -11.63 5.13 -2.60
N GLN A 59 -11.93 6.04 -3.53
CA GLN A 59 -11.97 5.78 -4.97
C GLN A 59 -10.86 6.52 -5.72
N SER A 60 -9.95 7.12 -5.00
CA SER A 60 -8.85 7.95 -5.49
C SER A 60 -7.52 7.50 -4.94
N ILE A 61 -6.45 7.84 -5.63
CA ILE A 61 -5.07 7.69 -5.19
C ILE A 61 -4.72 8.93 -4.38
N ASN A 62 -4.37 8.76 -3.10
CA ASN A 62 -4.05 9.88 -2.23
C ASN A 62 -2.55 9.93 -1.96
N TYR A 63 -1.96 11.11 -2.16
CA TYR A 63 -0.54 11.38 -1.99
C TYR A 63 -0.27 12.14 -0.71
N PHE A 64 0.67 11.63 0.10
CA PHE A 64 1.14 12.28 1.32
C PHE A 64 2.66 12.42 1.26
N LEU A 65 3.15 13.64 1.17
CA LEU A 65 4.59 13.95 1.23
C LEU A 65 5.07 13.85 2.67
N ILE A 66 6.08 13.03 2.90
CA ILE A 66 6.64 12.74 4.20
C ILE A 66 8.05 13.34 4.29
N ASN A 67 8.30 14.12 5.34
CA ASN A 67 9.60 14.74 5.61
C ASN A 67 10.20 15.51 4.42
N HIS A 68 9.36 15.94 3.45
CA HIS A 68 9.79 16.58 2.20
C HIS A 68 10.72 15.72 1.31
N GLN A 69 10.74 14.38 1.51
CA GLN A 69 11.72 13.49 0.89
C GLN A 69 11.11 12.29 0.15
N TRP A 70 9.91 11.84 0.51
CA TRP A 70 9.27 10.67 -0.06
C TRP A 70 7.75 10.71 0.11
N TYR A 71 7.03 9.85 -0.62
CA TYR A 71 5.57 9.81 -0.59
C TYR A 71 5.05 8.53 0.03
N PHE A 72 4.00 8.66 0.86
CA PHE A 72 3.03 7.60 1.06
C PHE A 72 1.89 7.75 0.06
N ILE A 73 1.55 6.62 -0.57
CA ILE A 73 0.47 6.55 -1.54
C ILE A 73 -0.61 5.63 -0.99
N ASP A 74 -1.77 6.22 -0.67
CA ASP A 74 -2.94 5.48 -0.22
C ASP A 74 -3.78 5.12 -1.45
N LEU A 75 -3.64 3.87 -1.92
CA LEU A 75 -4.40 3.36 -3.06
C LEU A 75 -5.82 2.99 -2.64
N PRO A 76 -6.79 3.05 -3.56
CA PRO A 76 -8.13 2.51 -3.31
C PRO A 76 -8.07 1.05 -2.86
N GLY A 77 -9.04 0.64 -2.05
CA GLY A 77 -9.19 -0.78 -1.71
C GLY A 77 -9.72 -1.57 -2.91
N TYR A 78 -9.17 -2.77 -3.15
CA TYR A 78 -9.74 -3.69 -4.12
C TYR A 78 -10.77 -4.63 -3.46
N GLY A 79 -11.70 -5.18 -4.24
CA GLY A 79 -12.55 -6.29 -3.81
C GLY A 79 -13.96 -5.96 -3.36
N PHE A 80 -14.27 -4.77 -2.86
CA PHE A 80 -15.62 -4.43 -2.41
C PHE A 80 -16.14 -3.14 -3.02
N PHE A 81 -17.17 -3.28 -3.88
CA PHE A 81 -17.92 -2.15 -4.40
C PHE A 81 -19.39 -2.56 -4.53
N SER A 82 -20.27 -1.72 -4.02
CA SER A 82 -21.72 -1.89 -4.12
C SER A 82 -22.24 -1.79 -5.57
N VAL A 83 -21.49 -1.13 -6.46
CA VAL A 83 -21.85 -0.94 -7.87
C VAL A 83 -20.76 -1.54 -8.77
N LYS A 84 -21.15 -2.51 -9.64
CA LYS A 84 -20.24 -3.21 -10.57
C LYS A 84 -19.41 -2.26 -11.45
N LYS A 85 -19.99 -1.13 -11.90
CA LYS A 85 -19.32 -0.12 -12.73
C LYS A 85 -18.15 0.56 -12.02
N ASN A 86 -18.32 0.91 -10.74
CA ASN A 86 -17.28 1.54 -9.93
C ASN A 86 -16.14 0.57 -9.59
N LYS A 87 -16.45 -0.73 -9.44
CA LYS A 87 -15.46 -1.78 -9.23
C LYS A 87 -14.45 -1.83 -10.36
N LYS A 88 -14.92 -1.92 -11.61
CA LYS A 88 -14.03 -1.98 -12.79
C LYS A 88 -13.16 -0.73 -12.91
N LYS A 89 -13.74 0.47 -12.70
CA LYS A 89 -13.03 1.74 -12.77
C LYS A 89 -11.91 1.83 -11.72
N THR A 90 -12.19 1.45 -10.48
CA THR A 90 -11.22 1.51 -9.39
C THR A 90 -10.14 0.45 -9.53
N GLN A 91 -10.51 -0.77 -9.94
CA GLN A 91 -9.52 -1.82 -10.24
C GLN A 91 -8.58 -1.38 -11.37
N LYS A 92 -9.14 -0.81 -12.44
CA LYS A 92 -8.35 -0.24 -13.54
C LYS A 92 -7.40 0.84 -13.02
N LEU A 93 -7.88 1.79 -12.21
CA LEU A 93 -7.05 2.85 -11.64
C LEU A 93 -5.86 2.29 -10.84
N ILE A 94 -6.08 1.27 -9.99
CA ILE A 94 -5.02 0.62 -9.22
C ILE A 94 -4.01 -0.04 -10.15
N ILE A 95 -4.50 -0.80 -11.13
CA ILE A 95 -3.66 -1.52 -12.09
C ILE A 95 -2.86 -0.52 -12.92
N ASP A 96 -3.53 0.47 -13.52
CA ASP A 96 -2.89 1.50 -14.31
C ASP A 96 -1.81 2.24 -13.50
N TYR A 97 -2.09 2.55 -12.22
CA TYR A 97 -1.12 3.17 -11.35
C TYR A 97 0.12 2.28 -11.12
N ILE A 98 -0.10 1.03 -10.80
CA ILE A 98 1.00 0.08 -10.53
C ILE A 98 1.80 -0.21 -11.82
N PHE A 99 1.13 -0.39 -12.96
CA PHE A 99 1.76 -0.75 -14.23
C PHE A 99 2.49 0.42 -14.90
N HIS A 100 1.92 1.62 -14.86
CA HIS A 100 2.41 2.75 -15.65
C HIS A 100 3.31 3.71 -14.86
N LYS A 101 3.37 3.54 -13.52
CA LYS A 101 4.21 4.41 -12.70
C LYS A 101 5.63 3.89 -12.54
N LYS A 102 6.56 4.61 -13.15
CA LYS A 102 8.01 4.40 -13.00
C LYS A 102 8.55 4.72 -11.59
N TYR A 103 7.70 5.23 -10.69
CA TYR A 103 8.12 5.84 -9.42
C TYR A 103 7.79 5.01 -8.18
N ILE A 104 6.96 3.97 -8.29
CA ILE A 104 6.71 3.08 -7.14
C ILE A 104 8.03 2.41 -6.79
N THR A 105 8.52 2.74 -5.61
CA THR A 105 9.74 2.14 -5.05
C THR A 105 9.39 0.82 -4.39
N PHE A 106 8.27 0.78 -3.67
CA PHE A 106 7.86 -0.40 -2.92
C PHE A 106 6.36 -0.40 -2.63
N LEU A 107 5.77 -1.59 -2.55
CA LEU A 107 4.34 -1.78 -2.29
C LEU A 107 4.10 -2.58 -1.01
N PHE A 108 3.25 -2.06 -0.13
CA PHE A 108 2.74 -2.75 1.05
C PHE A 108 1.35 -3.29 0.74
N LEU A 109 1.24 -4.63 0.63
CA LEU A 109 -0.03 -5.34 0.42
C LEU A 109 -0.62 -5.76 1.76
N LEU A 110 -1.74 -5.15 2.15
CA LEU A 110 -2.39 -5.43 3.42
C LEU A 110 -3.40 -6.57 3.32
N ILE A 111 -3.27 -7.54 4.22
CA ILE A 111 -4.19 -8.67 4.37
C ILE A 111 -4.67 -8.72 5.82
N ASP A 112 -5.97 -8.85 6.03
CA ASP A 112 -6.57 -9.01 7.36
C ASP A 112 -6.34 -10.44 7.85
N CYS A 113 -5.52 -10.64 8.89
CA CYS A 113 -5.13 -11.96 9.39
C CYS A 113 -6.27 -12.76 10.03
N ARG A 114 -7.44 -12.16 10.23
CA ARG A 114 -8.63 -12.86 10.77
C ARG A 114 -9.27 -13.80 9.77
N PHE A 115 -9.02 -13.57 8.49
CA PHE A 115 -9.65 -14.30 7.39
C PHE A 115 -8.62 -15.09 6.60
N LEU A 116 -9.05 -16.20 6.04
CA LEU A 116 -8.27 -16.93 5.07
C LEU A 116 -8.07 -16.05 3.81
N ILE A 117 -6.97 -16.28 3.13
CA ILE A 117 -6.69 -15.60 1.87
C ILE A 117 -7.77 -15.94 0.85
N GLN A 118 -8.21 -14.94 0.11
CA GLN A 118 -9.25 -15.08 -0.90
C GLN A 118 -8.64 -15.10 -2.30
N GLU A 119 -9.38 -15.68 -3.24
CA GLU A 119 -8.96 -15.74 -4.65
C GLU A 119 -8.60 -14.35 -5.22
N ILE A 120 -9.32 -13.31 -4.81
CA ILE A 120 -9.01 -11.94 -5.24
C ILE A 120 -7.64 -11.45 -4.74
N ASP A 121 -7.19 -11.90 -3.56
CA ASP A 121 -5.86 -11.59 -3.02
C ASP A 121 -4.80 -12.37 -3.80
N LEU A 122 -5.05 -13.66 -4.08
CA LEU A 122 -4.15 -14.51 -4.90
C LEU A 122 -3.98 -13.93 -6.31
N ASN A 123 -5.07 -13.56 -6.96
CA ASN A 123 -5.04 -12.93 -8.29
C ASN A 123 -4.29 -11.60 -8.29
N PHE A 124 -4.34 -10.84 -7.19
CA PHE A 124 -3.58 -9.60 -7.07
C PHE A 124 -2.08 -9.88 -6.86
N ILE A 125 -1.73 -10.86 -6.01
CA ILE A 125 -0.35 -11.31 -5.80
C ILE A 125 0.25 -11.86 -7.09
N GLN A 126 -0.52 -12.65 -7.87
CA GLN A 126 -0.09 -13.15 -9.17
C GLN A 126 0.35 -11.98 -10.06
N LYS A 127 -0.46 -10.95 -10.19
CA LYS A 127 -0.12 -9.77 -10.99
C LYS A 127 1.15 -9.08 -10.50
N LEU A 128 1.34 -8.96 -9.17
CA LEU A 128 2.57 -8.38 -8.62
C LEU A 128 3.81 -9.22 -8.95
N ASN A 129 3.68 -10.57 -8.91
CA ASN A 129 4.74 -11.50 -9.28
C ASN A 129 5.08 -11.40 -10.78
N ASP A 130 4.06 -11.40 -11.65
CA ASP A 130 4.22 -11.27 -13.11
C ASP A 130 4.98 -9.99 -13.47
N MET A 131 4.72 -8.92 -12.73
CA MET A 131 5.37 -7.61 -12.90
C MET A 131 6.75 -7.52 -12.23
N LYS A 132 7.19 -8.54 -11.51
CA LYS A 132 8.40 -8.49 -10.68
C LYS A 132 8.40 -7.29 -9.72
N MET A 133 7.22 -6.93 -9.21
CA MET A 133 7.05 -5.81 -8.28
C MET A 133 7.64 -6.15 -6.92
N HIS A 134 8.43 -5.24 -6.35
CA HIS A 134 8.89 -5.38 -4.98
C HIS A 134 7.77 -5.04 -4.00
N PHE A 135 7.37 -6.00 -3.17
CA PHE A 135 6.31 -5.80 -2.19
C PHE A 135 6.54 -6.56 -0.88
N CYS A 136 5.81 -6.14 0.14
CA CYS A 136 5.72 -6.79 1.45
C CYS A 136 4.27 -7.06 1.77
N VAL A 137 3.95 -8.28 2.24
CA VAL A 137 2.63 -8.58 2.79
C VAL A 137 2.56 -8.09 4.23
N VAL A 138 1.56 -7.26 4.54
CA VAL A 138 1.31 -6.74 5.88
C VAL A 138 0.06 -7.40 6.45
N PHE A 139 0.24 -8.36 7.34
CA PHE A 139 -0.86 -9.01 8.06
C PHE A 139 -1.37 -8.07 9.16
N THR A 140 -2.57 -7.53 8.96
CA THR A 140 -3.17 -6.51 9.83
C THR A 140 -4.13 -7.12 10.86
N LYS A 141 -4.51 -6.31 11.87
CA LYS A 141 -5.52 -6.63 12.89
C LYS A 141 -5.19 -7.84 13.75
N THR A 142 -3.92 -8.07 14.02
CA THR A 142 -3.47 -9.16 14.90
C THR A 142 -4.03 -9.06 16.33
N ASP A 143 -4.46 -7.86 16.75
CA ASP A 143 -5.14 -7.63 18.03
C ASP A 143 -6.59 -8.15 18.11
N LYS A 144 -7.17 -8.55 17.00
CA LYS A 144 -8.55 -9.05 16.92
C LYS A 144 -8.68 -10.55 17.14
N LEU A 145 -7.59 -11.27 17.12
CA LEU A 145 -7.53 -12.68 17.46
C LEU A 145 -7.01 -12.83 18.90
N LYS A 146 -7.75 -13.57 19.72
CA LYS A 146 -7.45 -13.70 21.17
C LYS A 146 -6.19 -14.54 21.45
N ASN A 147 -5.84 -15.44 20.54
CA ASN A 147 -4.75 -16.39 20.71
C ASN A 147 -3.64 -16.12 19.70
N HIS A 148 -2.42 -15.90 20.19
CA HIS A 148 -1.22 -15.72 19.35
C HIS A 148 -0.97 -16.92 18.43
N LYS A 149 -1.21 -18.13 18.90
CA LYS A 149 -1.08 -19.36 18.11
C LYS A 149 -1.99 -19.32 16.88
N LEU A 150 -3.24 -18.93 17.05
CA LEU A 150 -4.20 -18.80 15.95
C LEU A 150 -3.78 -17.75 14.91
N ILE A 151 -3.15 -16.65 15.36
CA ILE A 151 -2.59 -15.65 14.44
C ILE A 151 -1.51 -16.28 13.56
N ASP A 152 -0.58 -17.02 14.17
CA ASP A 152 0.54 -17.64 13.46
C ASP A 152 0.06 -18.76 12.55
N GLU A 153 -0.92 -19.56 12.96
CA GLU A 153 -1.57 -20.58 12.14
C GLU A 153 -2.24 -19.97 10.90
N ASN A 154 -3.04 -18.90 11.07
CA ASN A 154 -3.70 -18.22 9.94
C ASN A 154 -2.69 -17.63 8.95
N ILE A 155 -1.63 -16.99 9.45
CA ILE A 155 -0.57 -16.44 8.62
C ILE A 155 0.18 -17.54 7.87
N SER A 156 0.55 -18.62 8.56
CA SER A 156 1.23 -19.77 7.96
C SER A 156 0.36 -20.42 6.90
N PHE A 157 -0.93 -20.59 7.17
CA PHE A 157 -1.89 -21.10 6.18
C PHE A 157 -1.96 -20.19 4.94
N CYS A 158 -2.02 -18.88 5.15
CA CYS A 158 -2.05 -17.90 4.07
C CYS A 158 -0.78 -17.99 3.20
N ILE A 159 0.40 -18.00 3.83
CA ILE A 159 1.70 -18.13 3.14
C ILE A 159 1.78 -19.44 2.36
N ASN A 160 1.44 -20.56 2.99
CA ASN A 160 1.45 -21.87 2.35
C ASN A 160 0.49 -21.92 1.15
N THR A 161 -0.69 -21.29 1.27
CA THR A 161 -1.66 -21.22 0.17
C THR A 161 -1.10 -20.42 -1.01
N ILE A 162 -0.45 -19.30 -0.74
CA ILE A 162 0.20 -18.49 -1.79
C ILE A 162 1.30 -19.31 -2.49
N GLN A 163 2.16 -19.98 -1.72
CA GLN A 163 3.25 -20.80 -2.26
C GLN A 163 2.74 -22.02 -3.06
N LYS A 164 1.68 -22.69 -2.59
CA LYS A 164 1.04 -23.81 -3.32
C LYS A 164 0.47 -23.39 -4.67
N ASN A 165 0.11 -22.11 -4.83
CA ASN A 165 -0.30 -21.55 -6.11
C ASN A 165 0.90 -21.06 -6.98
N GLY A 166 2.14 -21.43 -6.63
CA GLY A 166 3.34 -21.05 -7.37
C GLY A 166 3.73 -19.59 -7.22
N LEU A 167 3.15 -18.87 -6.25
CA LEU A 167 3.38 -17.44 -6.04
C LEU A 167 4.45 -17.21 -4.97
N SER A 168 5.26 -16.17 -5.12
CA SER A 168 6.27 -15.77 -4.15
C SER A 168 5.79 -14.64 -3.26
N ILE A 169 6.21 -14.67 -1.98
CA ILE A 169 6.13 -13.57 -1.04
C ILE A 169 7.55 -13.21 -0.65
N PRO A 170 8.09 -12.07 -1.12
CA PRO A 170 9.48 -11.70 -0.80
C PRO A 170 9.70 -11.45 0.69
N THR A 171 8.73 -10.83 1.35
CA THR A 171 8.76 -10.53 2.79
C THR A 171 7.36 -10.30 3.34
N TRP A 172 7.20 -10.44 4.65
CA TRP A 172 5.94 -10.13 5.33
C TRP A 172 6.17 -9.63 6.76
N VAL A 173 5.17 -8.93 7.30
CA VAL A 173 5.19 -8.40 8.67
C VAL A 173 3.80 -8.54 9.33
N LYS A 174 3.77 -8.76 10.64
CA LYS A 174 2.55 -8.73 11.47
C LYS A 174 2.36 -7.35 12.05
N VAL A 175 1.11 -6.81 12.03
CA VAL A 175 0.80 -5.47 12.51
C VAL A 175 -0.50 -5.42 13.30
N SER A 176 -0.45 -4.76 14.46
CA SER A 176 -1.63 -4.25 15.17
C SER A 176 -1.52 -2.75 15.33
N VAL A 177 -2.44 -2.02 14.71
CA VAL A 177 -2.54 -0.56 14.91
C VAL A 177 -2.98 -0.25 16.34
N LYS A 178 -3.91 -1.03 16.92
CA LYS A 178 -4.40 -0.86 18.28
C LYS A 178 -3.28 -0.98 19.30
N ASN A 179 -2.45 -2.02 19.19
CA ASN A 179 -1.37 -2.32 20.13
C ASN A 179 -0.03 -1.68 19.72
N LYS A 180 -0.01 -0.92 18.61
CA LYS A 180 1.21 -0.34 18.01
C LYS A 180 2.30 -1.37 17.69
N TYR A 181 1.93 -2.65 17.55
CA TYR A 181 2.85 -3.74 17.23
C TYR A 181 3.19 -3.75 15.74
N GLY A 182 4.46 -4.01 15.40
CA GLY A 182 4.94 -4.13 14.01
C GLY A 182 5.05 -2.82 13.22
N ILE A 183 4.56 -1.69 13.75
CA ILE A 183 4.62 -0.38 13.07
C ILE A 183 6.06 0.04 12.82
N ASN A 184 6.92 -0.14 13.83
CA ASN A 184 8.35 0.22 13.73
C ASN A 184 9.08 -0.62 12.67
N ASN A 185 8.68 -1.87 12.44
CA ASN A 185 9.29 -2.73 11.43
C ASN A 185 9.05 -2.13 10.03
N ILE A 186 7.83 -1.63 9.75
CA ILE A 186 7.53 -0.96 8.48
C ILE A 186 8.40 0.30 8.32
N ILE A 187 8.50 1.13 9.38
CA ILE A 187 9.32 2.35 9.35
C ILE A 187 10.81 2.00 9.11
N GLN A 188 11.34 1.00 9.79
CA GLN A 188 12.72 0.55 9.58
C GLN A 188 12.94 0.02 8.17
N TYR A 189 11.96 -0.70 7.61
CA TYR A 189 12.02 -1.19 6.25
C TYR A 189 12.07 -0.05 5.23
N ILE A 190 11.20 0.96 5.38
CA ILE A 190 11.20 2.16 4.55
C ILE A 190 12.54 2.92 4.66
N ASN A 191 13.11 3.01 5.86
CA ASN A 191 14.42 3.63 6.05
C ASN A 191 15.52 2.95 5.24
N LYS A 192 15.59 1.61 5.33
CA LYS A 192 16.54 0.84 4.53
C LYS A 192 16.35 1.06 3.04
N LEU A 193 15.10 1.10 2.58
CA LEU A 193 14.81 1.37 1.17
C LEU A 193 15.22 2.79 0.75
N ASN A 194 15.03 3.79 1.61
CA ASN A 194 15.46 5.16 1.35
C ASN A 194 16.99 5.28 1.24
N ASP A 195 17.74 4.53 2.05
CA ASP A 195 19.20 4.52 2.00
C ASP A 195 19.74 3.99 0.66
N PHE A 196 18.99 3.08 0.01
CA PHE A 196 19.32 2.53 -1.30
C PHE A 196 18.68 3.29 -2.47
N TYR A 197 17.75 4.20 -2.21
CA TYR A 197 17.07 4.92 -3.27
C TYR A 197 18.02 5.89 -3.95
N ARG A 198 18.28 5.65 -5.25
CA ARG A 198 18.98 6.59 -6.12
C ARG A 198 17.96 7.22 -7.06
N PRO A 199 17.78 8.56 -7.04
CA PRO A 199 16.89 9.24 -7.96
C PRO A 199 17.28 8.88 -9.39
N LYS A 200 16.33 8.44 -10.20
CA LYS A 200 16.53 8.26 -11.65
C LYS A 200 16.71 9.66 -12.22
N THR A 201 17.93 9.98 -12.64
CA THR A 201 18.24 11.25 -13.34
C THR A 201 17.52 11.23 -14.68
N HIS A 202 16.35 11.82 -14.77
CA HIS A 202 15.75 12.18 -16.05
C HIS A 202 16.41 13.49 -16.50
N LYS A 203 17.31 13.40 -17.48
CA LYS A 203 17.58 14.50 -18.39
C LYS A 203 16.32 14.76 -19.22
N GLN A 204 15.37 15.49 -18.66
CA GLN A 204 14.33 16.16 -19.42
C GLN A 204 14.36 17.63 -19.02
N LYS A 205 14.75 18.44 -19.99
CA LYS A 205 14.68 19.91 -19.95
C LYS A 205 13.28 20.30 -19.47
N LEU A 206 13.25 21.09 -18.40
CA LEU A 206 12.10 21.90 -18.05
C LEU A 206 11.79 22.83 -19.25
N ILE A 207 10.72 22.52 -19.98
CA ILE A 207 10.07 23.53 -20.81
C ILE A 207 9.21 24.34 -19.85
N ILE A 208 9.73 25.47 -19.45
CA ILE A 208 8.96 26.52 -18.77
C ILE A 208 8.08 27.12 -19.86
N PRO A 209 6.75 27.12 -19.77
CA PRO A 209 5.94 27.94 -20.65
C PRO A 209 6.21 29.40 -20.25
N ASN A 210 6.73 30.16 -21.19
CA ASN A 210 6.84 31.60 -21.07
C ASN A 210 5.43 32.21 -20.95
N SER A 211 5.31 33.04 -19.92
CA SER A 211 4.37 34.17 -19.70
C SER A 211 3.04 34.15 -20.44
#